data_a6a5d0d966232c44e3284c5755163db5
#
_entry.id   a6a5d0d966232c44e3284c5755163db5
#
_cell.length_a   1.000
_cell.length_b   1.000
_cell.length_c   1.000
_cell.angle_alpha   90.00
_cell.angle_beta   90.00
_cell.angle_gamma   90.00
#
_symmetry.space_group_name_H-M   'P 1'
#
loop_
_entity.id
_entity.type
_entity.pdbx_description
1 polymer ?
#
loop_
_entity_poly.entity_id
_entity_poly.type
_entity_poly.pdbx_seq_one_letter_code
_entity_poly.pdbx_strand_id
1 'polypeptide(L)'
;MSTENNLDLLFNNSVKILTDLIGFKTISGEDNTALINYCDDILKKLGATSFRTYDDEKKRVNLFATLKAKSSNNKKPIILSGHTDVVPVSKGWSSDPFTATIKDDKLYGRGSCDMKGFIACALAYAPIYSKSNLDRDIHFSFTFDEETACIGAPILIEELKRRNIKDGICIVGEPTNMKIIDAHKGCYEYTTHFKGLAGHSS
;
A
#
# COMPACT_ATOMS: atom_id res chain seq x y z
N MET A 1 9.62 -29.06 -8.73
CA MET A 1 8.23 -28.53 -8.69
C MET A 1 8.00 -27.83 -10.01
N SER A 2 6.89 -28.13 -10.72
CA SER A 2 6.59 -27.50 -12.00
C SER A 2 6.30 -26.00 -11.79
N THR A 3 6.50 -25.21 -12.83
CA THR A 3 6.22 -23.75 -12.82
C THR A 3 4.76 -23.46 -12.48
N GLU A 4 3.82 -24.29 -12.90
CA GLU A 4 2.39 -24.17 -12.58
C GLU A 4 2.13 -24.27 -11.07
N ASN A 5 2.67 -25.27 -10.38
CA ASN A 5 2.52 -25.40 -8.92
C ASN A 5 3.05 -24.18 -8.13
N ASN A 6 3.99 -23.43 -8.71
CA ASN A 6 4.57 -22.27 -8.08
C ASN A 6 3.66 -21.03 -8.25
N LEU A 7 2.98 -20.90 -9.37
CA LEU A 7 2.02 -19.81 -9.63
C LEU A 7 0.77 -19.96 -8.79
N ASP A 8 0.23 -21.18 -8.68
CA ASP A 8 -0.93 -21.45 -7.82
C ASP A 8 -0.64 -21.15 -6.34
N LEU A 9 0.56 -21.51 -5.87
CA LEU A 9 0.96 -21.20 -4.50
C LEU A 9 1.05 -19.69 -4.27
N LEU A 10 1.59 -18.93 -5.22
CA LEU A 10 1.68 -17.47 -5.14
C LEU A 10 0.32 -16.82 -5.17
N PHE A 11 -0.56 -17.28 -6.04
CA PHE A 11 -1.94 -16.81 -6.12
C PHE A 11 -2.67 -17.03 -4.79
N ASN A 12 -2.63 -18.25 -4.27
CA ASN A 12 -3.28 -18.59 -3.00
C ASN A 12 -2.72 -17.77 -1.82
N ASN A 13 -1.41 -17.54 -1.78
CA ASN A 13 -0.78 -16.69 -0.77
C ASN A 13 -1.21 -15.23 -0.93
N SER A 14 -1.32 -14.71 -2.15
CA SER A 14 -1.79 -13.35 -2.40
C SER A 14 -3.24 -13.18 -1.94
N VAL A 15 -4.12 -14.13 -2.24
CA VAL A 15 -5.52 -14.14 -1.80
C VAL A 15 -5.60 -14.18 -0.28
N LYS A 16 -4.81 -15.06 0.36
CA LYS A 16 -4.77 -15.13 1.82
C LYS A 16 -4.33 -13.82 2.46
N ILE A 17 -3.22 -13.25 2.00
CA ILE A 17 -2.70 -11.99 2.54
C ILE A 17 -3.71 -10.85 2.29
N LEU A 18 -4.33 -10.80 1.11
CA LEU A 18 -5.35 -9.80 0.81
C LEU A 18 -6.57 -9.93 1.74
N THR A 19 -7.00 -11.17 2.02
CA THR A 19 -8.07 -11.44 2.99
C THR A 19 -7.72 -10.88 4.37
N ASP A 20 -6.50 -11.16 4.84
CA ASP A 20 -6.01 -10.64 6.12
C ASP A 20 -5.97 -9.10 6.12
N LEU A 21 -5.45 -8.48 5.04
CA LEU A 21 -5.33 -7.03 4.90
C LEU A 21 -6.69 -6.31 4.87
N ILE A 22 -7.70 -6.89 4.22
CA ILE A 22 -9.06 -6.35 4.19
C ILE A 22 -9.65 -6.29 5.61
N GLY A 23 -9.33 -7.25 6.46
CA GLY A 23 -9.78 -7.31 7.86
C GLY A 23 -9.31 -6.14 8.72
N PHE A 24 -8.22 -5.46 8.34
CA PHE A 24 -7.79 -4.24 9.02
C PHE A 24 -8.60 -3.03 8.53
N LYS A 25 -9.36 -2.41 9.43
CA LYS A 25 -10.19 -1.21 9.15
C LYS A 25 -9.31 0.04 9.17
N THR A 26 -8.52 0.24 8.14
CA THR A 26 -7.61 1.38 8.02
C THR A 26 -8.24 2.50 7.18
N ILE A 27 -9.37 3.03 7.64
CA ILE A 27 -10.00 4.19 7.00
C ILE A 27 -9.06 5.39 7.12
N SER A 28 -8.96 6.20 6.06
CA SER A 28 -8.11 7.40 6.04
C SER A 28 -8.35 8.27 7.28
N GLY A 29 -7.27 8.69 7.94
CA GLY A 29 -7.29 9.39 9.22
C GLY A 29 -7.35 8.49 10.47
N GLU A 30 -7.59 7.17 10.33
CA GLU A 30 -7.61 6.23 11.44
C GLU A 30 -6.26 5.50 11.62
N ASP A 31 -6.13 4.79 12.75
CA ASP A 31 -4.94 4.01 13.11
C ASP A 31 -4.72 2.83 12.13
N ASN A 32 -3.54 2.76 11.53
CA ASN A 32 -3.12 1.67 10.65
C ASN A 32 -2.01 0.78 11.25
N THR A 33 -1.67 0.98 12.52
CA THR A 33 -0.53 0.31 13.18
C THR A 33 -0.62 -1.21 13.10
N ALA A 34 -1.81 -1.78 13.28
CA ALA A 34 -2.00 -3.24 13.23
C ALA A 34 -1.68 -3.81 11.84
N LEU A 35 -2.11 -3.15 10.76
CA LEU A 35 -1.79 -3.52 9.39
C LEU A 35 -0.28 -3.40 9.13
N ILE A 36 0.33 -2.31 9.56
CA ILE A 36 1.78 -2.10 9.41
C ILE A 36 2.58 -3.15 10.17
N ASN A 37 2.17 -3.52 11.38
CA ASN A 37 2.80 -4.60 12.14
C ASN A 37 2.74 -5.92 11.35
N TYR A 38 1.59 -6.27 10.81
CA TYR A 38 1.40 -7.46 9.99
C TYR A 38 2.36 -7.50 8.78
N CYS A 39 2.45 -6.40 8.04
CA CYS A 39 3.36 -6.29 6.88
C CYS A 39 4.84 -6.38 7.28
N ASP A 40 5.21 -5.66 8.33
CA ASP A 40 6.60 -5.60 8.85
C ASP A 40 7.07 -6.97 9.36
N ASP A 41 6.19 -7.69 10.05
CA ASP A 41 6.47 -9.04 10.55
C ASP A 41 6.72 -10.05 9.43
N ILE A 42 5.95 -9.98 8.35
CA ILE A 42 6.18 -10.81 7.16
C ILE A 42 7.57 -10.51 6.57
N LEU A 43 7.87 -9.23 6.37
CA LEU A 43 9.12 -8.81 5.73
C LEU A 43 10.34 -9.09 6.62
N LYS A 44 10.25 -8.87 7.92
CA LYS A 44 11.33 -9.17 8.88
C LYS A 44 11.66 -10.65 8.96
N LYS A 45 10.66 -11.54 8.91
CA LYS A 45 10.88 -13.00 8.85
C LYS A 45 11.65 -13.42 7.61
N LEU A 46 11.66 -12.60 6.57
CA LEU A 46 12.41 -12.82 5.33
C LEU A 46 13.79 -12.15 5.31
N GLY A 47 14.19 -11.53 6.43
CA GLY A 47 15.48 -10.86 6.57
C GLY A 47 15.49 -9.41 6.10
N ALA A 48 14.34 -8.81 5.86
CA ALA A 48 14.28 -7.37 5.54
C ALA A 48 14.67 -6.53 6.76
N THR A 49 15.37 -5.43 6.50
CA THR A 49 15.55 -4.34 7.48
C THR A 49 14.47 -3.31 7.25
N SER A 50 13.91 -2.75 8.32
CA SER A 50 12.82 -1.78 8.20
C SER A 50 12.96 -0.61 9.15
N PHE A 51 12.28 0.49 8.83
CA PHE A 51 12.02 1.59 9.74
C PHE A 51 10.61 2.15 9.50
N ARG A 52 10.16 2.97 10.42
CA ARG A 52 8.83 3.58 10.42
C ARG A 52 8.91 5.08 10.58
N THR A 53 7.97 5.77 9.97
CA THR A 53 7.68 7.18 10.25
C THR A 53 6.24 7.32 10.68
N TYR A 54 5.95 8.39 11.40
CA TYR A 54 4.66 8.56 12.07
C TYR A 54 4.11 9.94 11.79
N ASP A 55 2.80 10.07 11.88
CA ASP A 55 2.17 11.37 12.04
C ASP A 55 2.49 11.99 13.42
N ASP A 56 2.09 13.24 13.63
CA ASP A 56 2.37 13.97 14.88
C ASP A 56 1.72 13.31 16.10
N GLU A 57 0.57 12.68 15.94
CA GLU A 57 -0.14 11.96 17.00
C GLU A 57 0.36 10.54 17.25
N LYS A 58 1.26 10.05 16.40
CA LYS A 58 1.82 8.68 16.39
C LYS A 58 0.77 7.57 16.24
N LYS A 59 -0.33 7.88 15.60
CA LYS A 59 -1.43 6.94 15.31
C LYS A 59 -1.32 6.31 13.93
N ARG A 60 -0.78 7.07 12.97
CA ARG A 60 -0.65 6.64 11.58
C ARG A 60 0.82 6.42 11.26
N VAL A 61 1.08 5.32 10.58
CA VAL A 61 2.43 4.78 10.44
C VAL A 61 2.74 4.50 8.97
N ASN A 62 3.87 5.00 8.49
CA ASN A 62 4.49 4.52 7.27
C ASN A 62 5.49 3.41 7.59
N LEU A 63 5.61 2.45 6.69
CA LEU A 63 6.64 1.42 6.71
C LEU A 63 7.54 1.55 5.48
N PHE A 64 8.84 1.54 5.71
CA PHE A 64 9.82 1.32 4.66
C PHE A 64 10.69 0.13 5.02
N ALA A 65 10.66 -0.91 4.20
CA ALA A 65 11.40 -2.15 4.43
C ALA A 65 12.27 -2.48 3.21
N THR A 66 13.43 -3.08 3.44
CA THR A 66 14.44 -3.35 2.41
C THR A 66 14.89 -4.80 2.46
N LEU A 67 14.71 -5.52 1.36
CA LEU A 67 15.45 -6.74 1.05
C LEU A 67 16.73 -6.36 0.28
N LYS A 68 17.87 -6.56 0.93
CA LYS A 68 19.17 -6.17 0.40
C LYS A 68 19.62 -7.09 -0.73
N ALA A 69 20.23 -6.49 -1.76
CA ALA A 69 20.98 -7.22 -2.77
C ALA A 69 22.17 -7.95 -2.16
N LYS A 70 22.48 -9.14 -2.69
CA LYS A 70 23.66 -9.92 -2.28
C LYS A 70 24.95 -9.40 -2.92
N SER A 71 24.84 -8.70 -4.04
CA SER A 71 25.97 -8.07 -4.73
C SER A 71 25.80 -6.55 -4.75
N SER A 72 26.85 -5.82 -4.41
CA SER A 72 26.88 -4.37 -4.51
C SER A 72 26.98 -3.96 -5.99
N ASN A 73 25.85 -3.80 -6.63
CA ASN A 73 25.79 -3.21 -7.98
C ASN A 73 25.28 -1.77 -7.86
N ASN A 74 25.86 -0.86 -8.66
CA ASN A 74 25.38 0.54 -8.74
C ASN A 74 24.00 0.67 -9.44
N LYS A 75 23.20 -0.37 -9.42
CA LYS A 75 21.86 -0.38 -10.00
C LYS A 75 20.87 0.34 -9.09
N LYS A 76 19.98 1.12 -9.69
CA LYS A 76 18.87 1.73 -8.93
C LYS A 76 18.00 0.65 -8.28
N PRO A 77 17.64 0.79 -7.00
CA PRO A 77 16.71 -0.12 -6.34
C PRO A 77 15.33 -0.08 -6.99
N ILE A 78 14.55 -1.12 -6.75
CA ILE A 78 13.11 -1.15 -7.07
C ILE A 78 12.35 -0.85 -5.79
N ILE A 79 11.38 0.06 -5.88
CA ILE A 79 10.50 0.44 -4.77
C ILE A 79 9.09 -0.01 -5.14
N LEU A 80 8.52 -0.92 -4.35
CA LEU A 80 7.13 -1.34 -4.44
C LEU A 80 6.33 -0.46 -3.47
N SER A 81 5.55 0.48 -4.02
CA SER A 81 4.87 1.52 -3.25
C SER A 81 3.36 1.33 -3.27
N GLY A 82 2.74 1.44 -2.10
CA GLY A 82 1.29 1.42 -1.94
C GLY A 82 0.84 2.14 -0.69
N HIS A 83 -0.42 2.58 -0.68
CA HIS A 83 -1.05 3.12 0.52
C HIS A 83 -1.83 2.05 1.27
N THR A 84 -1.94 2.23 2.58
CA THR A 84 -2.58 1.26 3.48
C THR A 84 -3.97 1.68 3.91
N ASP A 85 -4.29 2.95 3.74
CA ASP A 85 -5.60 3.49 4.03
C ASP A 85 -6.61 3.18 2.93
N VAL A 86 -7.87 3.36 3.26
CA VAL A 86 -9.01 3.15 2.38
C VAL A 86 -10.05 4.22 2.63
N VAL A 87 -10.79 4.62 1.60
CA VAL A 87 -11.90 5.56 1.74
C VAL A 87 -13.00 5.01 2.66
N PRO A 88 -13.76 5.89 3.33
CA PRO A 88 -14.88 5.50 4.17
C PRO A 88 -15.90 4.61 3.44
N VAL A 89 -16.61 3.80 4.20
CA VAL A 89 -17.64 2.91 3.65
C VAL A 89 -18.94 3.68 3.44
N SER A 90 -19.42 3.69 2.20
CA SER A 90 -20.75 4.22 1.84
C SER A 90 -21.86 3.18 2.06
N LYS A 91 -23.12 3.62 1.99
CA LYS A 91 -24.28 2.72 1.97
C LYS A 91 -24.30 1.89 0.67
N GLY A 92 -24.90 0.70 0.72
CA GLY A 92 -25.13 -0.12 -0.48
C GLY A 92 -24.23 -1.35 -0.62
N TRP A 93 -23.37 -1.63 0.35
CA TRP A 93 -22.65 -2.91 0.39
C TRP A 93 -23.59 -4.07 0.69
N SER A 94 -23.45 -5.17 -0.07
CA SER A 94 -24.22 -6.40 0.10
C SER A 94 -23.62 -7.37 1.14
N SER A 95 -22.37 -7.11 1.56
CA SER A 95 -21.63 -7.87 2.57
C SER A 95 -20.85 -6.90 3.45
N ASP A 96 -20.28 -7.37 4.56
CA ASP A 96 -19.36 -6.55 5.38
C ASP A 96 -18.13 -6.15 4.55
N PRO A 97 -17.88 -4.85 4.36
CA PRO A 97 -16.76 -4.36 3.57
C PRO A 97 -15.39 -4.77 4.08
N PHE A 98 -15.26 -5.09 5.36
CA PHE A 98 -14.00 -5.49 5.99
C PHE A 98 -13.90 -7.01 6.20
N THR A 99 -14.80 -7.77 5.59
CA THR A 99 -14.75 -9.24 5.51
C THR A 99 -14.63 -9.66 4.04
N ALA A 100 -13.47 -10.18 3.66
CA ALA A 100 -13.23 -10.59 2.29
C ALA A 100 -14.23 -11.67 1.86
N THR A 101 -14.93 -11.45 0.76
CA THR A 101 -15.91 -12.38 0.20
C THR A 101 -15.47 -12.78 -1.21
N ILE A 102 -15.30 -14.09 -1.45
CA ILE A 102 -14.98 -14.63 -2.77
C ILE A 102 -16.27 -15.12 -3.41
N LYS A 103 -16.61 -14.56 -4.57
CA LYS A 103 -17.78 -14.93 -5.36
C LYS A 103 -17.50 -14.70 -6.84
N ASP A 104 -17.90 -15.63 -7.70
CA ASP A 104 -17.78 -15.55 -9.15
C ASP A 104 -16.35 -15.17 -9.58
N ASP A 105 -15.35 -15.88 -9.05
CA ASP A 105 -13.90 -15.69 -9.28
C ASP A 105 -13.39 -14.26 -8.96
N LYS A 106 -14.12 -13.52 -8.12
CA LYS A 106 -13.75 -12.18 -7.66
C LYS A 106 -13.69 -12.13 -6.15
N LEU A 107 -12.74 -11.34 -5.63
CA LEU A 107 -12.61 -11.06 -4.22
C LEU A 107 -13.16 -9.65 -3.94
N TYR A 108 -14.19 -9.59 -3.12
CA TYR A 108 -14.87 -8.36 -2.70
C TYR A 108 -14.43 -7.98 -1.30
N GLY A 109 -14.16 -6.68 -1.09
CA GLY A 109 -13.84 -6.08 0.19
C GLY A 109 -13.32 -4.66 -0.01
N ARG A 110 -13.46 -3.79 0.99
CA ARG A 110 -12.94 -2.43 0.93
C ARG A 110 -11.41 -2.46 0.82
N GLY A 111 -10.86 -1.79 -0.20
CA GLY A 111 -9.44 -1.77 -0.49
C GLY A 111 -8.92 -2.99 -1.25
N SER A 112 -9.77 -3.94 -1.68
CA SER A 112 -9.32 -5.11 -2.45
C SER A 112 -8.65 -4.70 -3.77
N CYS A 113 -9.15 -3.67 -4.44
CA CYS A 113 -8.60 -3.11 -5.67
C CYS A 113 -7.69 -1.92 -5.39
N ASP A 114 -8.11 -1.02 -4.53
CA ASP A 114 -7.47 0.25 -4.18
C ASP A 114 -7.11 0.27 -2.69
N MET A 115 -5.80 -0.01 -2.28
CA MET A 115 -4.87 -0.76 -3.16
C MET A 115 -4.19 -1.91 -2.39
N LYS A 116 -4.90 -2.49 -1.37
CA LYS A 116 -4.39 -3.62 -0.57
C LYS A 116 -4.07 -4.85 -1.41
N GLY A 117 -4.71 -5.00 -2.59
CA GLY A 117 -4.41 -6.07 -3.55
C GLY A 117 -2.96 -6.04 -4.03
N PHE A 118 -2.45 -4.86 -4.37
CA PHE A 118 -1.04 -4.71 -4.73
C PHE A 118 -0.11 -5.02 -3.55
N ILE A 119 -0.43 -4.52 -2.36
CA ILE A 119 0.36 -4.81 -1.14
C ILE A 119 0.42 -6.32 -0.90
N ALA A 120 -0.73 -7.01 -1.03
CA ALA A 120 -0.80 -8.46 -0.87
C ALA A 120 0.08 -9.21 -1.87
N CYS A 121 0.03 -8.82 -3.15
CA CYS A 121 0.90 -9.38 -4.18
C CYS A 121 2.39 -9.12 -3.87
N ALA A 122 2.75 -7.90 -3.52
CA ALA A 122 4.14 -7.55 -3.17
C ALA A 122 4.66 -8.40 -2.00
N LEU A 123 3.85 -8.59 -0.96
CA LEU A 123 4.20 -9.43 0.20
C LEU A 123 4.25 -10.92 -0.14
N ALA A 124 3.35 -11.42 -1.00
CA ALA A 124 3.36 -12.82 -1.44
C ALA A 124 4.60 -13.17 -2.27
N TYR A 125 5.13 -12.22 -3.03
CA TYR A 125 6.35 -12.39 -3.81
C TYR A 125 7.64 -12.18 -2.99
N ALA A 126 7.57 -11.53 -1.83
CA ALA A 126 8.74 -11.24 -0.99
C ALA A 126 9.58 -12.49 -0.63
N PRO A 127 9.01 -13.69 -0.37
CA PRO A 127 9.79 -14.92 -0.15
C PRO A 127 10.61 -15.34 -1.36
N ILE A 128 10.17 -15.06 -2.58
CA ILE A 128 10.93 -15.32 -3.80
C ILE A 128 12.11 -14.37 -3.88
N TYR A 129 11.87 -13.07 -3.64
CA TYR A 129 12.92 -12.05 -3.66
C TYR A 129 14.00 -12.37 -2.61
N SER A 130 13.62 -12.74 -1.39
CA SER A 130 14.57 -13.04 -0.31
C SER A 130 15.48 -14.24 -0.60
N LYS A 131 14.99 -15.21 -1.37
CA LYS A 131 15.74 -16.41 -1.77
C LYS A 131 16.53 -16.21 -3.07
N SER A 132 16.22 -15.19 -3.84
CA SER A 132 16.85 -14.90 -5.12
C SER A 132 18.23 -14.27 -4.94
N ASN A 133 19.02 -14.34 -6.00
CA ASN A 133 20.29 -13.63 -6.08
C ASN A 133 20.06 -12.23 -6.61
N LEU A 134 19.52 -11.35 -5.75
CA LEU A 134 19.18 -10.00 -6.13
C LEU A 134 20.42 -9.20 -6.53
N ASP A 135 20.33 -8.50 -7.65
CA ASP A 135 21.37 -7.60 -8.16
C ASP A 135 21.10 -6.12 -7.80
N ARG A 136 20.00 -5.83 -7.13
CA ARG A 136 19.59 -4.53 -6.61
C ARG A 136 18.69 -4.70 -5.40
N ASP A 137 18.67 -3.71 -4.55
CA ASP A 137 17.76 -3.69 -3.39
C ASP A 137 16.30 -3.65 -3.86
N ILE A 138 15.42 -4.33 -3.12
CA ILE A 138 13.97 -4.21 -3.25
C ILE A 138 13.45 -3.56 -1.98
N HIS A 139 12.78 -2.42 -2.16
CA HIS A 139 12.12 -1.69 -1.09
C HIS A 139 10.61 -1.88 -1.15
N PHE A 140 10.00 -1.99 0.02
CA PHE A 140 8.56 -1.95 0.24
C PHE A 140 8.26 -0.64 0.95
N SER A 141 7.45 0.19 0.33
CA SER A 141 7.09 1.52 0.81
C SER A 141 5.58 1.57 1.02
N PHE A 142 5.12 1.48 2.25
CA PHE A 142 3.70 1.51 2.58
C PHE A 142 3.38 2.76 3.38
N THR A 143 2.48 3.59 2.83
CA THR A 143 2.14 4.90 3.38
C THR A 143 0.72 4.93 3.92
N PHE A 144 0.42 5.93 4.73
CA PHE A 144 -0.91 6.24 5.23
C PHE A 144 -1.49 7.48 4.55
N ASP A 145 -2.81 7.61 4.57
CA ASP A 145 -3.58 8.78 4.15
C ASP A 145 -3.25 9.29 2.73
N GLU A 146 -3.16 8.36 1.79
CA GLU A 146 -3.06 8.69 0.37
C GLU A 146 -4.36 9.35 -0.08
N GLU A 147 -5.52 8.77 0.26
CA GLU A 147 -6.87 9.15 -0.13
C GLU A 147 -7.30 10.53 0.42
N THR A 148 -6.48 11.12 1.29
CA THR A 148 -6.68 12.45 1.88
C THR A 148 -5.49 13.37 1.61
N ALA A 149 -5.07 13.48 0.35
CA ALA A 149 -3.98 14.31 -0.15
C ALA A 149 -2.55 13.77 0.15
N CYS A 150 -2.34 12.46 0.15
CA CYS A 150 -1.03 11.81 0.26
C CYS A 150 -0.22 12.24 1.51
N ILE A 151 -0.86 12.43 2.66
CA ILE A 151 -0.25 13.05 3.86
C ILE A 151 0.97 12.27 4.35
N GLY A 152 0.94 10.94 4.29
CA GLY A 152 2.03 10.09 4.77
C GLY A 152 3.29 10.13 3.90
N ALA A 153 3.13 10.28 2.60
CA ALA A 153 4.24 10.19 1.66
C ALA A 153 5.33 11.28 1.85
N PRO A 154 5.01 12.57 2.02
CA PRO A 154 6.01 13.59 2.33
C PRO A 154 6.82 13.31 3.59
N ILE A 155 6.18 12.81 4.66
CA ILE A 155 6.84 12.47 5.92
C ILE A 155 7.87 11.35 5.69
N LEU A 156 7.51 10.34 4.91
CA LEU A 156 8.43 9.26 4.56
C LEU A 156 9.59 9.76 3.70
N ILE A 157 9.31 10.62 2.71
CA ILE A 157 10.34 11.18 1.80
C ILE A 157 11.39 11.97 2.58
N GLU A 158 10.99 12.78 3.55
CA GLU A 158 11.94 13.53 4.39
C GLU A 158 12.85 12.59 5.20
N GLU A 159 12.31 11.49 5.73
CA GLU A 159 13.12 10.49 6.44
C GLU A 159 14.05 9.72 5.49
N LEU A 160 13.61 9.42 4.26
CA LEU A 160 14.47 8.80 3.24
C LEU A 160 15.66 9.71 2.89
N LYS A 161 15.42 11.01 2.72
CA LYS A 161 16.48 12.01 2.51
C LYS A 161 17.44 12.05 3.70
N ARG A 162 16.93 12.11 4.93
CA ARG A 162 17.74 12.13 6.16
C ARG A 162 18.63 10.89 6.30
N ARG A 163 18.14 9.73 5.84
CA ARG A 163 18.90 8.46 5.82
C ARG A 163 19.80 8.32 4.60
N ASN A 164 19.83 9.30 3.71
CA ASN A 164 20.58 9.23 2.44
C ASN A 164 20.23 7.98 1.61
N ILE A 165 18.96 7.58 1.63
CA ILE A 165 18.43 6.52 0.77
C ILE A 165 18.21 7.13 -0.61
N LYS A 166 18.92 6.59 -1.60
CA LYS A 166 18.92 7.11 -2.96
C LYS A 166 17.61 6.81 -3.68
N ASP A 167 17.35 7.59 -4.72
CA ASP A 167 16.24 7.38 -5.65
C ASP A 167 16.30 6.00 -6.32
N GLY A 168 15.12 5.45 -6.62
CA GLY A 168 14.94 4.16 -7.24
C GLY A 168 13.94 4.21 -8.39
N ILE A 169 13.66 3.03 -8.96
CA ILE A 169 12.53 2.82 -9.86
C ILE A 169 11.33 2.50 -8.98
N CYS A 170 10.37 3.43 -8.88
CA CYS A 170 9.18 3.27 -8.07
C CYS A 170 8.03 2.69 -8.91
N ILE A 171 7.46 1.59 -8.44
CA ILE A 171 6.24 0.99 -8.96
C ILE A 171 5.15 1.28 -7.95
N VAL A 172 4.24 2.18 -8.31
CA VAL A 172 3.06 2.52 -7.53
C VAL A 172 1.92 1.61 -7.99
N GLY A 173 1.34 0.87 -7.08
CA GLY A 173 0.42 -0.23 -7.39
C GLY A 173 -1.04 0.18 -7.52
N GLU A 174 -1.31 1.39 -7.96
CA GLU A 174 -2.66 1.89 -8.20
C GLU A 174 -3.43 1.09 -9.27
N PRO A 175 -4.78 1.04 -9.21
CA PRO A 175 -5.59 0.23 -10.12
C PRO A 175 -5.69 0.85 -11.52
N THR A 176 -4.72 0.59 -12.37
CA THR A 176 -4.59 1.11 -13.75
C THR A 176 -5.05 0.13 -14.83
N ASN A 177 -5.77 -0.95 -14.46
CA ASN A 177 -6.05 -2.08 -15.37
C ASN A 177 -4.77 -2.66 -15.98
N MET A 178 -3.69 -2.76 -15.21
CA MET A 178 -2.36 -3.25 -15.62
C MET A 178 -1.70 -2.44 -16.76
N LYS A 179 -2.17 -1.22 -16.99
CA LYS A 179 -1.51 -0.29 -17.92
C LYS A 179 -0.40 0.47 -17.20
N ILE A 180 0.71 0.68 -17.88
CA ILE A 180 1.77 1.54 -17.38
C ILE A 180 1.32 2.99 -17.55
N ILE A 181 1.22 3.71 -16.43
CA ILE A 181 0.91 5.14 -16.37
C ILE A 181 2.14 5.84 -15.81
N ASP A 182 2.68 6.78 -16.55
CA ASP A 182 3.93 7.49 -16.20
C ASP A 182 3.72 8.96 -15.85
N ALA A 183 2.47 9.45 -15.96
CA ALA A 183 2.08 10.80 -15.58
C ALA A 183 0.57 10.88 -15.30
N HIS A 184 0.16 11.87 -14.50
CA HIS A 184 -1.23 12.21 -14.28
C HIS A 184 -1.41 13.72 -14.12
N LYS A 185 -2.65 14.19 -14.26
CA LYS A 185 -2.99 15.60 -14.01
C LYS A 185 -3.05 15.88 -12.52
N GLY A 186 -2.69 17.11 -12.12
CA GLY A 186 -2.93 17.59 -10.76
C GLY A 186 -4.44 17.73 -10.49
N CYS A 187 -4.83 17.52 -9.24
CA CYS A 187 -6.19 17.75 -8.76
C CYS A 187 -6.15 18.85 -7.69
N TYR A 188 -7.14 19.74 -7.75
CA TYR A 188 -7.36 20.78 -6.74
C TYR A 188 -8.81 20.73 -6.28
N GLU A 189 -9.01 20.67 -4.98
CA GLU A 189 -10.32 20.68 -4.36
C GLU A 189 -10.56 22.01 -3.63
N TYR A 190 -11.74 22.61 -3.82
CA TYR A 190 -12.11 23.87 -3.20
C TYR A 190 -13.45 23.73 -2.51
N THR A 191 -13.56 24.24 -1.29
CA THR A 191 -14.82 24.39 -0.58
C THR A 191 -15.15 25.85 -0.42
N THR A 192 -16.31 26.28 -0.96
CA THR A 192 -16.79 27.65 -0.82
C THR A 192 -17.96 27.67 0.17
N HIS A 193 -17.80 28.48 1.21
CA HIS A 193 -18.84 28.69 2.21
C HIS A 193 -19.58 29.99 1.95
N PHE A 194 -20.90 29.92 1.71
CA PHE A 194 -21.77 31.06 1.58
C PHE A 194 -22.54 31.28 2.88
N LYS A 195 -22.48 32.52 3.40
CA LYS A 195 -23.30 32.98 4.55
C LYS A 195 -24.22 34.07 4.07
N GLY A 196 -25.50 33.94 4.36
CA GLY A 196 -26.50 34.93 4.00
C GLY A 196 -27.77 34.79 4.81
N LEU A 197 -28.67 35.74 4.67
CA LEU A 197 -30.00 35.68 5.24
C LEU A 197 -30.92 34.94 4.25
N ALA A 198 -31.55 33.86 4.75
CA ALA A 198 -32.49 33.12 3.94
C ALA A 198 -33.78 33.96 3.75
N GLY A 199 -34.23 34.06 2.51
CA GLY A 199 -35.44 34.75 2.15
C GLY A 199 -36.18 34.12 0.97
N HIS A 200 -37.47 34.33 0.87
CA HIS A 200 -38.25 33.88 -0.29
C HIS A 200 -38.08 34.88 -1.46
N SER A 201 -38.08 34.37 -2.68
CA SER A 201 -37.88 35.17 -3.90
C SER A 201 -39.12 35.99 -4.35
N SER A 202 -40.24 35.90 -3.62
CA SER A 202 -41.48 36.65 -3.93
C SER A 202 -41.57 37.93 -3.15
#